data_c3dd6eae521a68414a848f4ed10b9ee9
#
_entry.id   c3dd6eae521a68414a848f4ed10b9ee9
#
_cell.length_a   1.000
_cell.length_b   1.000
_cell.length_c   1.000
_cell.angle_alpha   90.00
_cell.angle_beta   90.00
_cell.angle_gamma   90.00
#
_symmetry.space_group_name_H-M   'P 1'
#
loop_
_entity.id
_entity.type
_entity.pdbx_description
1 polymer ?
#
loop_
_entity_poly.entity_id
_entity_poly.type
_entity_poly.pdbx_seq_one_letter_code
_entity_poly.pdbx_strand_id
1 'polypeptide(L)'
;MVVVDQSDSYLSREFTRRVNATPDVEVVGVCPDMAEAKKMLDEKKAYGILLFPPDYSKDLHEGRQTTVSLYCDMSALLFYKAFLLATTEVSLDMGKELRMHNNPSSTDKMDQITVDPIPYESVALFNSQNGFASFLVPAILILVLQQTLILGIGMLGGTARKGGMSVVPEINGVSNMSSFLMDYRRTFNYFNI
;
A
#
# COMPACT_ATOMS: atom_id res chain seq x y z
N MET A 1 -7.87 -11.50 -0.67
CA MET A 1 -8.90 -11.11 0.30
C MET A 1 -10.02 -12.15 0.32
N VAL A 2 -10.68 -12.41 1.46
CA VAL A 2 -11.88 -13.25 1.57
C VAL A 2 -13.08 -12.36 1.87
N VAL A 3 -14.23 -12.70 1.33
CA VAL A 3 -15.50 -11.99 1.56
C VAL A 3 -16.42 -12.84 2.44
N VAL A 4 -17.00 -12.23 3.46
CA VAL A 4 -18.09 -12.82 4.27
C VAL A 4 -19.36 -12.06 3.91
N ASP A 5 -20.23 -12.70 3.16
CA ASP A 5 -21.48 -12.10 2.72
C ASP A 5 -22.66 -12.69 3.50
N GLN A 6 -23.20 -11.91 4.45
CA GLN A 6 -24.37 -12.28 5.23
C GLN A 6 -25.67 -11.78 4.61
N SER A 7 -25.60 -10.88 3.62
CA SER A 7 -26.78 -10.31 2.97
C SER A 7 -27.23 -11.11 1.75
N ASP A 8 -26.33 -11.89 1.15
CA ASP A 8 -26.53 -12.66 -0.09
C ASP A 8 -27.30 -11.88 -1.17
N SER A 9 -26.96 -10.60 -1.32
CA SER A 9 -27.68 -9.66 -2.17
C SER A 9 -26.98 -9.43 -3.51
N TYR A 10 -27.71 -8.87 -4.47
CA TYR A 10 -27.11 -8.43 -5.73
C TYR A 10 -26.06 -7.35 -5.49
N LEU A 11 -26.31 -6.41 -4.57
CA LEU A 11 -25.41 -5.28 -4.30
C LEU A 11 -24.11 -5.73 -3.63
N SER A 12 -24.14 -6.71 -2.74
CA SER A 12 -22.92 -7.26 -2.11
C SER A 12 -22.07 -8.02 -3.12
N ARG A 13 -22.70 -8.77 -4.03
CA ARG A 13 -22.02 -9.47 -5.12
C ARG A 13 -21.39 -8.49 -6.13
N GLU A 14 -22.12 -7.44 -6.48
CA GLU A 14 -21.61 -6.41 -7.39
C GLU A 14 -20.44 -5.65 -6.75
N PHE A 15 -20.51 -5.31 -5.47
CA PHE A 15 -19.41 -4.72 -4.73
C PHE A 15 -18.17 -5.62 -4.76
N THR A 16 -18.35 -6.89 -4.43
CA THR A 16 -17.30 -7.91 -4.44
C THR A 16 -16.66 -8.04 -5.83
N ARG A 17 -17.48 -8.04 -6.88
CA ARG A 17 -17.02 -8.11 -8.26
C ARG A 17 -16.14 -6.90 -8.64
N ARG A 18 -16.57 -5.70 -8.24
CA ARG A 18 -15.81 -4.45 -8.51
C ARG A 18 -14.50 -4.42 -7.74
N VAL A 19 -14.50 -4.84 -6.48
CA VAL A 19 -13.26 -4.96 -5.71
C VAL A 19 -12.30 -5.96 -6.34
N ASN A 20 -12.80 -7.10 -6.80
CA ASN A 20 -11.97 -8.11 -7.48
C ASN A 20 -11.47 -7.65 -8.86
N ALA A 21 -12.10 -6.64 -9.46
CA ALA A 21 -11.66 -6.04 -10.72
C ALA A 21 -10.53 -5.01 -10.52
N THR A 22 -10.25 -4.60 -9.29
CA THR A 22 -9.10 -3.71 -9.01
C THR A 22 -7.78 -4.47 -9.16
N PRO A 23 -6.73 -3.85 -9.72
CA PRO A 23 -5.48 -4.56 -10.02
C PRO A 23 -4.71 -5.03 -8.78
N ASP A 24 -4.96 -4.43 -7.63
CA ASP A 24 -4.19 -4.67 -6.41
C ASP A 24 -4.86 -5.68 -5.46
N VAL A 25 -6.09 -6.13 -5.77
CA VAL A 25 -6.89 -6.99 -4.87
C VAL A 25 -7.46 -8.18 -5.62
N GLU A 26 -7.18 -9.37 -5.11
CA GLU A 26 -7.79 -10.62 -5.57
C GLU A 26 -8.71 -11.18 -4.47
N VAL A 27 -9.95 -11.49 -4.84
CA VAL A 27 -10.91 -12.18 -3.96
C VAL A 27 -10.70 -13.68 -4.11
N VAL A 28 -10.15 -14.31 -3.08
CA VAL A 28 -9.82 -15.75 -3.06
C VAL A 28 -11.08 -16.61 -2.91
N GLY A 29 -12.11 -16.08 -2.23
CA GLY A 29 -13.35 -16.82 -2.02
C GLY A 29 -14.37 -16.03 -1.21
N VAL A 30 -15.60 -16.57 -1.20
CA VAL A 30 -16.70 -16.07 -0.38
C VAL A 30 -17.04 -17.13 0.66
N CYS A 31 -17.03 -16.75 1.93
CA CYS A 31 -17.36 -17.63 3.05
C CYS A 31 -18.71 -17.23 3.65
N PRO A 32 -19.52 -18.18 4.11
CA PRO A 32 -20.79 -17.88 4.76
C PRO A 32 -20.60 -17.37 6.18
N ASP A 33 -19.49 -17.72 6.84
CA ASP A 33 -19.25 -17.41 8.25
C ASP A 33 -17.86 -16.80 8.49
N MET A 34 -17.81 -15.93 9.49
CA MET A 34 -16.60 -15.27 9.97
C MET A 34 -15.55 -16.26 10.53
N ALA A 35 -16.01 -17.39 11.09
CA ALA A 35 -15.11 -18.40 11.64
C ALA A 35 -14.26 -19.06 10.54
N GLU A 36 -14.88 -19.37 9.41
CA GLU A 36 -14.20 -19.93 8.25
C GLU A 36 -13.22 -18.91 7.63
N ALA A 37 -13.65 -17.66 7.49
CA ALA A 37 -12.82 -16.60 7.00
C ALA A 37 -11.56 -16.36 7.88
N LYS A 38 -11.72 -16.39 9.20
CA LYS A 38 -10.58 -16.31 10.14
C LYS A 38 -9.60 -17.47 9.97
N LYS A 39 -10.12 -18.70 9.79
CA LYS A 39 -9.27 -19.86 9.53
C LYS A 39 -8.43 -19.68 8.27
N MET A 40 -9.00 -19.10 7.21
CA MET A 40 -8.25 -18.79 5.99
C MET A 40 -7.17 -17.71 6.20
N LEU A 41 -7.40 -16.76 7.11
CA LEU A 41 -6.36 -15.81 7.53
C LEU A 41 -5.22 -16.50 8.29
N ASP A 42 -5.56 -17.36 9.26
CA ASP A 42 -4.58 -18.09 10.06
C ASP A 42 -3.73 -19.04 9.19
N GLU A 43 -4.34 -19.65 8.19
CA GLU A 43 -3.65 -20.48 7.19
C GLU A 43 -2.88 -19.63 6.14
N LYS A 44 -2.89 -18.30 6.25
CA LYS A 44 -2.27 -17.34 5.30
C LYS A 44 -2.71 -17.52 3.84
N LYS A 45 -3.91 -18.05 3.63
CA LYS A 45 -4.55 -18.11 2.31
C LYS A 45 -5.17 -16.77 1.91
N ALA A 46 -5.51 -15.96 2.91
CA ALA A 46 -5.99 -14.60 2.73
C ALA A 46 -5.33 -13.65 3.73
N TYR A 47 -5.30 -12.36 3.42
CA TYR A 47 -4.69 -11.31 4.25
C TYR A 47 -5.70 -10.27 4.73
N GLY A 48 -6.95 -10.40 4.33
CA GLY A 48 -8.04 -9.52 4.74
C GLY A 48 -9.39 -10.16 4.54
N ILE A 49 -10.37 -9.72 5.36
CA ILE A 49 -11.77 -10.15 5.32
C ILE A 49 -12.64 -8.92 5.10
N LEU A 50 -13.51 -8.98 4.12
CA LEU A 50 -14.56 -7.99 3.88
C LEU A 50 -15.90 -8.58 4.34
N LEU A 51 -16.56 -7.94 5.29
CA LEU A 51 -17.83 -8.38 5.87
C LEU A 51 -18.97 -7.48 5.44
N PHE A 52 -19.99 -8.07 4.83
CA PHE A 52 -21.27 -7.44 4.54
C PHE A 52 -22.29 -7.84 5.61
N PRO A 53 -22.95 -6.88 6.27
CA PRO A 53 -24.00 -7.18 7.25
C PRO A 53 -25.26 -7.72 6.57
N PRO A 54 -26.15 -8.45 7.29
CA PRO A 54 -27.34 -9.05 6.72
C PRO A 54 -28.34 -8.05 6.15
N ASP A 55 -28.41 -6.85 6.72
CA ASP A 55 -29.32 -5.78 6.28
C ASP A 55 -28.73 -4.85 5.21
N TYR A 56 -27.54 -5.17 4.65
CA TYR A 56 -26.80 -4.32 3.71
C TYR A 56 -27.67 -3.81 2.55
N SER A 57 -28.32 -4.71 1.84
CA SER A 57 -29.14 -4.34 0.67
C SER A 57 -30.41 -3.61 1.06
N LYS A 58 -31.04 -4.00 2.16
CA LYS A 58 -32.27 -3.39 2.66
C LYS A 58 -32.03 -1.93 3.05
N ASP A 59 -30.98 -1.67 3.83
CA ASP A 59 -30.64 -0.32 4.25
C ASP A 59 -30.33 0.60 3.06
N LEU A 60 -29.58 0.09 2.06
CA LEU A 60 -29.29 0.85 0.85
C LEU A 60 -30.53 1.18 0.03
N HIS A 61 -31.50 0.24 -0.11
CA HIS A 61 -32.76 0.50 -0.81
C HIS A 61 -33.67 1.49 -0.07
N GLU A 62 -33.62 1.47 1.26
CA GLU A 62 -34.37 2.42 2.10
C GLU A 62 -33.64 3.79 2.23
N GLY A 63 -32.50 3.98 1.56
CA GLY A 63 -31.72 5.21 1.65
C GLY A 63 -31.02 5.41 3.00
N ARG A 64 -30.88 4.33 3.79
CA ARG A 64 -30.17 4.37 5.06
C ARG A 64 -28.69 4.09 4.86
N GLN A 65 -27.88 4.65 5.76
CA GLN A 65 -26.45 4.38 5.78
C GLN A 65 -26.18 2.98 6.30
N THR A 66 -25.40 2.20 5.57
CA THR A 66 -24.91 0.90 5.98
C THR A 66 -23.38 0.90 6.04
N THR A 67 -22.80 -0.04 6.78
CA THR A 67 -21.35 -0.12 6.98
C THR A 67 -20.83 -1.48 6.54
N VAL A 68 -19.82 -1.45 5.66
CA VAL A 68 -19.05 -2.63 5.30
C VAL A 68 -17.79 -2.66 6.16
N SER A 69 -17.52 -3.79 6.80
CA SER A 69 -16.39 -3.91 7.72
C SER A 69 -15.21 -4.62 7.05
N LEU A 70 -14.05 -3.97 7.10
CA LEU A 70 -12.79 -4.52 6.59
C LEU A 70 -11.89 -4.93 7.76
N TYR A 71 -11.55 -6.21 7.85
CA TYR A 71 -10.61 -6.76 8.81
C TYR A 71 -9.32 -7.17 8.09
N CYS A 72 -8.20 -6.63 8.50
CA CYS A 72 -6.90 -6.92 7.90
C CYS A 72 -5.83 -7.19 8.95
N ASP A 73 -4.86 -8.02 8.60
CA ASP A 73 -3.65 -8.17 9.38
C ASP A 73 -2.74 -6.96 9.17
N MET A 74 -2.58 -6.15 10.22
CA MET A 74 -1.76 -4.94 10.21
C MET A 74 -0.25 -5.21 10.13
N SER A 75 0.18 -6.45 10.34
CA SER A 75 1.59 -6.83 10.16
C SER A 75 2.05 -6.71 8.70
N ALA A 76 1.12 -6.78 7.77
CA ALA A 76 1.33 -6.61 6.34
C ALA A 76 0.75 -5.27 5.85
N LEU A 77 1.36 -4.16 6.26
CA LEU A 77 0.89 -2.80 5.97
C LEU A 77 0.58 -2.54 4.48
N LEU A 78 1.31 -3.20 3.59
CA LEU A 78 1.12 -3.06 2.14
C LEU A 78 -0.23 -3.62 1.69
N PHE A 79 -0.59 -4.81 2.16
CA PHE A 79 -1.89 -5.43 1.85
C PHE A 79 -3.05 -4.64 2.46
N TYR A 80 -2.89 -4.18 3.71
CA TYR A 80 -3.88 -3.31 4.34
C TYR A 80 -4.18 -2.06 3.51
N LYS A 81 -3.14 -1.37 3.05
CA LYS A 81 -3.28 -0.17 2.21
C LYS A 81 -4.00 -0.46 0.89
N ALA A 82 -3.64 -1.56 0.22
CA ALA A 82 -4.28 -1.97 -1.03
C ALA A 82 -5.77 -2.28 -0.83
N PHE A 83 -6.11 -3.05 0.18
CA PHE A 83 -7.51 -3.40 0.50
C PHE A 83 -8.33 -2.17 0.90
N LEU A 84 -7.76 -1.27 1.71
CA LEU A 84 -8.43 -0.05 2.14
C LEU A 84 -8.73 0.87 0.95
N LEU A 85 -7.76 1.09 0.06
CA LEU A 85 -7.95 1.94 -1.12
C LEU A 85 -8.99 1.35 -2.06
N ALA A 86 -8.88 0.06 -2.41
CA ALA A 86 -9.82 -0.60 -3.31
C ALA A 86 -11.25 -0.59 -2.78
N THR A 87 -11.44 -0.96 -1.50
CA THR A 87 -12.77 -0.95 -0.87
C THR A 87 -13.37 0.44 -0.75
N THR A 88 -12.54 1.45 -0.46
CA THR A 88 -13.01 2.85 -0.35
C THR A 88 -13.43 3.39 -1.71
N GLU A 89 -12.63 3.17 -2.75
CA GLU A 89 -12.93 3.59 -4.12
C GLU A 89 -14.24 2.97 -4.62
N VAL A 90 -14.39 1.66 -4.50
CA VAL A 90 -15.63 0.96 -4.88
C VAL A 90 -16.83 1.43 -4.07
N SER A 91 -16.66 1.66 -2.76
CA SER A 91 -17.73 2.17 -1.90
C SER A 91 -18.21 3.57 -2.30
N LEU A 92 -17.28 4.45 -2.66
CA LEU A 92 -17.61 5.79 -3.13
C LEU A 92 -18.33 5.76 -4.48
N ASP A 93 -17.85 4.96 -5.43
CA ASP A 93 -18.46 4.84 -6.76
C ASP A 93 -19.87 4.24 -6.69
N MET A 94 -20.04 3.14 -5.98
CA MET A 94 -21.38 2.56 -5.78
C MET A 94 -22.31 3.49 -5.00
N GLY A 95 -21.78 4.22 -4.01
CA GLY A 95 -22.53 5.22 -3.27
C GLY A 95 -23.04 6.35 -4.16
N LYS A 96 -22.23 6.81 -5.14
CA LYS A 96 -22.63 7.79 -6.14
C LYS A 96 -23.74 7.26 -7.04
N GLU A 97 -23.57 6.06 -7.59
CA GLU A 97 -24.56 5.41 -8.47
C GLU A 97 -25.93 5.22 -7.77
N LEU A 98 -25.90 4.75 -6.52
CA LEU A 98 -27.14 4.54 -5.74
C LEU A 98 -27.87 5.86 -5.45
N ARG A 99 -27.15 6.94 -5.15
CA ARG A 99 -27.77 8.28 -4.94
C ARG A 99 -28.42 8.79 -6.22
N MET A 100 -27.76 8.64 -7.37
CA MET A 100 -28.32 9.02 -8.68
C MET A 100 -29.58 8.22 -8.99
N HIS A 101 -29.56 6.92 -8.70
CA HIS A 101 -30.71 6.04 -8.97
C HIS A 101 -31.91 6.33 -8.05
N ASN A 102 -31.67 6.69 -6.80
CA ASN A 102 -32.74 6.97 -5.83
C ASN A 102 -33.35 8.38 -5.98
N ASN A 103 -32.80 9.24 -6.82
CA ASN A 103 -33.30 10.59 -7.04
C ASN A 103 -33.64 10.90 -8.51
N PRO A 104 -34.62 10.19 -9.11
CA PRO A 104 -34.92 10.25 -10.54
C PRO A 104 -35.48 11.59 -11.07
N SER A 105 -35.70 12.57 -10.15
CA SER A 105 -36.28 13.89 -10.52
C SER A 105 -35.23 14.93 -10.86
N SER A 106 -33.97 14.63 -10.77
CA SER A 106 -32.89 15.58 -10.98
C SER A 106 -32.24 15.36 -12.34
N THR A 107 -31.83 16.44 -12.97
CA THR A 107 -31.11 16.39 -14.25
C THR A 107 -29.70 15.85 -13.99
N ASP A 108 -29.13 15.01 -14.87
CA ASP A 108 -27.78 14.41 -14.74
C ASP A 108 -26.69 15.37 -14.24
N LYS A 109 -26.75 16.64 -14.67
CA LYS A 109 -25.86 17.70 -14.20
C LYS A 109 -26.09 18.10 -12.74
N MET A 110 -27.35 18.10 -12.28
CA MET A 110 -27.70 18.47 -10.92
C MET A 110 -27.29 17.35 -9.95
N ASP A 111 -27.42 16.10 -10.38
CA ASP A 111 -26.98 14.93 -9.62
C ASP A 111 -25.45 14.90 -9.47
N GLN A 112 -24.70 15.19 -10.54
CA GLN A 112 -23.25 15.34 -10.46
C GLN A 112 -22.82 16.44 -9.50
N ILE A 113 -23.46 17.61 -9.53
CA ILE A 113 -23.14 18.71 -8.61
C ILE A 113 -23.52 18.38 -7.17
N THR A 114 -24.59 17.62 -6.95
CA THR A 114 -25.04 17.23 -5.61
C THR A 114 -24.16 16.15 -5.00
N VAL A 115 -23.66 15.24 -5.81
CA VAL A 115 -22.80 14.13 -5.38
C VAL A 115 -21.34 14.55 -5.26
N ASP A 116 -20.88 15.42 -6.12
CA ASP A 116 -19.48 15.87 -6.20
C ASP A 116 -19.44 17.40 -6.45
N PRO A 117 -19.82 18.21 -5.42
CA PRO A 117 -19.96 19.67 -5.58
C PRO A 117 -18.63 20.36 -5.92
N ILE A 118 -17.51 19.74 -5.55
CA ILE A 118 -16.16 20.21 -5.88
C ILE A 118 -15.39 19.01 -6.46
N PRO A 119 -15.42 18.81 -7.78
CA PRO A 119 -14.62 17.76 -8.40
C PRO A 119 -13.14 18.06 -8.18
N TYR A 120 -12.39 17.09 -7.66
CA TYR A 120 -10.94 17.20 -7.56
C TYR A 120 -10.29 16.27 -8.57
N GLU A 121 -9.30 16.76 -9.25
CA GLU A 121 -8.44 15.98 -10.12
C GLU A 121 -7.11 15.74 -9.41
N SER A 122 -6.82 14.48 -9.04
CA SER A 122 -5.54 14.13 -8.46
C SER A 122 -4.53 13.82 -9.55
N VAL A 123 -3.61 14.74 -9.79
CA VAL A 123 -2.53 14.54 -10.74
C VAL A 123 -1.28 14.11 -9.97
N ALA A 124 -0.90 12.84 -10.09
CA ALA A 124 0.34 12.34 -9.52
C ALA A 124 1.53 12.76 -10.40
N LEU A 125 2.32 13.73 -9.94
CA LEU A 125 3.44 14.31 -10.70
C LEU A 125 4.63 13.35 -10.86
N PHE A 126 4.91 12.49 -9.88
CA PHE A 126 6.13 11.67 -9.86
C PHE A 126 5.88 10.17 -9.85
N ASN A 127 4.72 9.70 -9.49
CA ASN A 127 4.34 8.29 -9.48
C ASN A 127 2.91 8.14 -9.97
N SER A 128 2.71 8.28 -11.28
CA SER A 128 1.38 8.28 -11.92
C SER A 128 0.60 6.99 -11.68
N GLN A 129 1.30 5.88 -11.47
CA GLN A 129 0.68 4.58 -11.19
C GLN A 129 0.43 4.33 -9.70
N ASN A 130 0.84 5.27 -8.82
CA ASN A 130 0.78 5.12 -7.36
C ASN A 130 1.41 3.79 -6.87
N GLY A 131 2.29 3.21 -7.70
CA GLY A 131 2.90 1.92 -7.50
C GLY A 131 3.98 1.98 -6.42
N PHE A 132 3.91 1.09 -5.45
CA PHE A 132 4.91 0.95 -4.40
C PHE A 132 6.28 0.57 -4.99
N ALA A 133 6.30 -0.22 -6.06
CA ALA A 133 7.52 -0.66 -6.74
C ALA A 133 8.35 0.51 -7.29
N SER A 134 7.74 1.54 -7.86
CA SER A 134 8.44 2.71 -8.41
C SER A 134 9.15 3.55 -7.35
N PHE A 135 8.74 3.46 -6.09
CA PHE A 135 9.43 4.08 -4.96
C PHE A 135 10.47 3.14 -4.33
N LEU A 136 10.11 1.86 -4.12
CA LEU A 136 10.92 0.91 -3.39
C LEU A 136 12.14 0.43 -4.19
N VAL A 137 11.98 0.18 -5.49
CA VAL A 137 13.06 -0.37 -6.34
C VAL A 137 14.27 0.56 -6.40
N PRO A 138 14.15 1.88 -6.65
CA PRO A 138 15.28 2.79 -6.60
C PRO A 138 15.95 2.84 -5.21
N ALA A 139 15.17 2.84 -4.14
CA ALA A 139 15.70 2.88 -2.79
C ALA A 139 16.53 1.61 -2.45
N ILE A 140 16.04 0.43 -2.82
CA ILE A 140 16.76 -0.83 -2.63
C ILE A 140 18.03 -0.87 -3.49
N LEU A 141 17.97 -0.40 -4.75
CA LEU A 141 19.16 -0.35 -5.61
C LEU A 141 20.26 0.52 -5.02
N ILE A 142 19.92 1.70 -4.50
CA ILE A 142 20.88 2.58 -3.85
C ILE A 142 21.49 1.89 -2.61
N LEU A 143 20.65 1.22 -1.82
CA LEU A 143 21.11 0.51 -0.62
C LEU A 143 22.04 -0.65 -0.98
N VAL A 144 21.74 -1.43 -2.01
CA VAL A 144 22.60 -2.53 -2.50
C VAL A 144 23.92 -1.99 -3.01
N LEU A 145 23.91 -0.90 -3.79
CA LEU A 145 25.14 -0.25 -4.27
C LEU A 145 26.01 0.25 -3.10
N GLN A 146 25.40 0.88 -2.10
CA GLN A 146 26.10 1.35 -0.91
C GLN A 146 26.74 0.20 -0.13
N GLN A 147 26.00 -0.89 0.09
CA GLN A 147 26.50 -2.09 0.78
C GLN A 147 27.67 -2.71 0.02
N THR A 148 27.55 -2.86 -1.29
CA THR A 148 28.60 -3.44 -2.15
C THR A 148 29.86 -2.59 -2.13
N LEU A 149 29.72 -1.26 -2.17
CA LEU A 149 30.83 -0.33 -2.11
C LEU A 149 31.58 -0.44 -0.77
N ILE A 150 30.86 -0.45 0.34
CA ILE A 150 31.44 -0.56 1.68
C ILE A 150 32.20 -1.89 1.83
N LEU A 151 31.58 -2.99 1.35
CA LEU A 151 32.21 -4.31 1.39
C LEU A 151 33.48 -4.36 0.53
N GLY A 152 33.43 -3.78 -0.68
CA GLY A 152 34.56 -3.70 -1.59
C GLY A 152 35.73 -2.90 -1.01
N ILE A 153 35.48 -1.73 -0.43
CA ILE A 153 36.50 -0.91 0.23
C ILE A 153 37.08 -1.65 1.44
N GLY A 154 36.22 -2.31 2.25
CA GLY A 154 36.67 -3.11 3.39
C GLY A 154 37.58 -4.28 3.01
N MET A 155 37.25 -4.99 1.95
CA MET A 155 38.06 -6.09 1.43
C MET A 155 39.42 -5.60 0.87
N LEU A 156 39.39 -4.52 0.07
CA LEU A 156 40.64 -3.90 -0.47
C LEU A 156 41.54 -3.41 0.65
N GLY A 157 40.97 -2.71 1.65
CA GLY A 157 41.73 -2.26 2.82
C GLY A 157 42.31 -3.39 3.65
N GLY A 158 41.56 -4.50 3.80
CA GLY A 158 42.00 -5.70 4.52
C GLY A 158 43.13 -6.44 3.79
N THR A 159 43.02 -6.61 2.48
CA THR A 159 44.05 -7.29 1.66
C THR A 159 45.34 -6.46 1.54
N ALA A 160 45.23 -5.14 1.36
CA ALA A 160 46.37 -4.25 1.33
C ALA A 160 47.15 -4.24 2.64
N ARG A 161 46.44 -4.29 3.78
CA ARG A 161 47.06 -4.39 5.12
C ARG A 161 47.84 -5.70 5.30
N LYS A 162 47.29 -6.84 4.79
CA LYS A 162 48.00 -8.13 4.81
C LYS A 162 49.24 -8.15 3.90
N GLY A 163 49.21 -7.42 2.77
CA GLY A 163 50.33 -7.28 1.83
C GLY A 163 51.40 -6.24 2.22
N GLY A 164 51.27 -5.59 3.37
CA GLY A 164 52.21 -4.55 3.81
C GLY A 164 52.11 -3.25 3.01
N MET A 165 51.10 -3.12 2.13
CA MET A 165 50.88 -1.95 1.30
C MET A 165 49.86 -1.02 1.99
N SER A 166 50.27 0.22 2.26
CA SER A 166 49.36 1.26 2.77
C SER A 166 48.49 1.73 1.59
N VAL A 167 47.19 1.42 1.63
CA VAL A 167 46.18 1.84 0.64
C VAL A 167 45.76 3.30 0.85
N VAL A 168 46.03 3.84 2.03
CA VAL A 168 45.73 5.23 2.35
C VAL A 168 46.99 6.06 2.02
N PRO A 169 46.94 7.02 1.10
CA PRO A 169 48.04 7.92 0.92
C PRO A 169 48.29 8.65 2.23
N GLU A 170 49.55 8.69 2.63
CA GLU A 170 50.03 9.37 3.82
C GLU A 170 49.78 10.87 3.67
N ILE A 171 48.63 11.34 4.11
CA ILE A 171 48.30 12.76 4.15
C ILE A 171 48.72 13.25 5.54
N ASN A 172 49.85 13.95 5.60
CA ASN A 172 50.37 14.65 6.76
C ASN A 172 50.70 13.79 8.01
N GLY A 173 51.37 12.64 7.81
CA GLY A 173 51.99 11.92 8.93
C GLY A 173 51.05 11.26 9.94
N VAL A 174 49.76 11.14 9.62
CA VAL A 174 48.78 10.48 10.47
C VAL A 174 48.29 9.19 9.83
N SER A 175 49.06 8.13 10.01
CA SER A 175 48.69 6.77 9.57
C SER A 175 47.76 6.12 10.60
N ASN A 176 46.51 6.54 10.69
CA ASN A 176 45.54 5.85 11.57
C ASN A 176 44.17 5.74 10.95
N MET A 177 43.60 4.56 11.03
CA MET A 177 42.20 4.21 10.74
C MET A 177 41.21 5.21 11.36
N SER A 178 41.57 5.86 12.44
CA SER A 178 40.80 6.89 13.13
C SER A 178 40.59 8.15 12.27
N SER A 179 41.52 8.54 11.42
CA SER A 179 41.39 9.71 10.53
C SER A 179 40.41 9.41 9.40
N PHE A 180 40.41 8.19 8.85
CA PHE A 180 39.44 7.74 7.84
C PHE A 180 38.01 7.67 8.39
N LEU A 181 37.85 7.19 9.61
CA LEU A 181 36.55 7.17 10.32
C LEU A 181 36.07 8.58 10.70
N MET A 182 36.96 9.49 11.02
CA MET A 182 36.60 10.87 11.30
C MET A 182 36.17 11.64 10.04
N ASP A 183 36.85 11.41 8.91
CA ASP A 183 36.47 12.02 7.64
C ASP A 183 35.14 11.44 7.11
N TYR A 184 34.91 10.14 7.25
CA TYR A 184 33.63 9.51 6.93
C TYR A 184 32.49 10.06 7.80
N ARG A 185 32.71 10.26 9.09
CA ARG A 185 31.74 10.86 10.01
C ARG A 185 31.45 12.33 9.68
N ARG A 186 32.45 13.05 9.20
CA ARG A 186 32.33 14.45 8.76
C ARG A 186 31.52 14.56 7.47
N THR A 187 31.75 13.68 6.52
CA THR A 187 31.01 13.63 5.24
C THR A 187 29.55 13.21 5.46
N PHE A 188 29.28 12.30 6.39
CA PHE A 188 27.92 11.86 6.72
C PHE A 188 27.08 12.95 7.40
N ASN A 189 27.70 13.83 8.17
CA ASN A 189 27.02 14.97 8.79
C ASN A 189 26.66 16.10 7.79
N TYR A 190 27.30 16.15 6.62
CA TYR A 190 26.93 17.11 5.57
C TYR A 190 25.70 16.68 4.74
N PHE A 191 25.31 15.40 4.78
CA PHE A 191 24.14 14.88 4.07
C PHE A 191 22.87 14.84 4.92
N ASN A 192 22.93 15.26 6.19
CA ASN A 192 21.81 15.21 7.13
C ASN A 192 21.30 16.60 7.52
N ILE A 193 21.21 17.51 6.52
CA ILE A 193 20.46 18.78 6.62
C ILE A 193 19.31 18.72 5.62
#